data_de6ef9f9499f435819c03d50006c5e84
#
_entry.id   de6ef9f9499f435819c03d50006c5e84
#
_cell.length_a   1.000
_cell.length_b   1.000
_cell.length_c   1.000
_cell.angle_alpha   90.00
_cell.angle_beta   90.00
_cell.angle_gamma   90.00
#
_symmetry.space_group_name_H-M   'P 1'
#
loop_
_entity.id
_entity.type
_entity.pdbx_description
1 polymer ?
#
loop_
_entity_poly.entity_id
_entity_poly.type
_entity_poly.pdbx_seq_one_letter_code
_entity_poly.pdbx_strand_id
1 'polypeptide(L)'
;MEEMIDILADEQRIYDEALSNIEAVRNGSEFDFQEYEKLTKEYGKLLDELRLSNMIADSTAIELYENNVELSDKVYIDSLTGIYNRRFLEDSLKRISLSLLRSGGVLSLMMIDIDYFKKYNDTYGHSDGDVCLKEIAKIIGNTLLRPDDFVARYGGEEFTVVLPYTDENGACHIAEKILINVRERNILHEKSEVADRITVSIGLTTINSNYSQSGNDYIKQADMALYQSKQNGRNRYTYIDYI
;
A
#
# COMPACT_ATOMS: atom_id res chain seq x y z
N MET A 1 13.11 28.31 -10.71
CA MET A 1 12.85 29.41 -9.75
C MET A 1 13.32 30.77 -10.33
N GLU A 2 14.49 30.88 -10.95
CA GLU A 2 14.95 32.10 -11.65
C GLU A 2 14.05 32.44 -12.86
N GLU A 3 13.69 31.52 -13.72
CA GLU A 3 12.79 31.74 -14.86
C GLU A 3 11.38 32.21 -14.45
N MET A 4 10.84 31.71 -13.34
CA MET A 4 9.52 32.13 -12.83
C MET A 4 9.55 33.52 -12.22
N ILE A 5 10.71 33.96 -11.72
CA ILE A 5 10.93 35.35 -11.22
C ILE A 5 10.97 36.31 -12.41
N ASP A 6 11.57 35.92 -13.53
CA ASP A 6 11.64 36.73 -14.76
C ASP A 6 10.25 36.96 -15.37
N ILE A 7 9.42 35.93 -15.45
CA ILE A 7 8.03 36.04 -15.98
C ILE A 7 7.20 37.03 -15.15
N LEU A 8 7.28 36.96 -13.83
CA LEU A 8 6.56 37.88 -12.92
C LEU A 8 7.06 39.33 -13.04
N ALA A 9 8.35 39.53 -13.29
CA ALA A 9 8.92 40.85 -13.51
C ALA A 9 8.46 41.49 -14.82
N ASP A 10 8.37 40.73 -15.88
CA ASP A 10 7.85 41.18 -17.17
C ASP A 10 6.34 41.45 -17.12
N GLU A 11 5.57 40.64 -16.40
CA GLU A 11 4.13 40.86 -16.16
C GLU A 11 3.89 42.19 -15.46
N GLN A 12 4.65 42.48 -14.39
CA GLN A 12 4.54 43.72 -13.64
C GLN A 12 4.91 44.92 -14.50
N ARG A 13 5.99 44.85 -15.30
CA ARG A 13 6.41 45.89 -16.22
C ARG A 13 5.34 46.24 -17.25
N ILE A 14 4.75 45.21 -17.93
CA ILE A 14 3.68 45.37 -18.91
C ILE A 14 2.45 46.05 -18.28
N TYR A 15 2.09 45.63 -17.08
CA TYR A 15 0.98 46.19 -16.34
C TYR A 15 1.23 47.68 -15.98
N ASP A 16 2.42 48.03 -15.48
CA ASP A 16 2.77 49.37 -15.10
C ASP A 16 2.82 50.33 -16.32
N GLU A 17 3.36 49.88 -17.48
CA GLU A 17 3.28 50.60 -18.75
C GLU A 17 1.87 50.87 -19.19
N ALA A 18 0.98 49.83 -19.11
CA ALA A 18 -0.43 49.99 -19.45
C ALA A 18 -1.16 51.00 -18.58
N LEU A 19 -0.90 51.02 -17.25
CA LEU A 19 -1.47 52.00 -16.35
C LEU A 19 -0.98 53.42 -16.64
N SER A 20 0.33 53.58 -16.89
CA SER A 20 0.90 54.88 -17.23
C SER A 20 0.29 55.49 -18.48
N ASN A 21 0.06 54.65 -19.51
CA ASN A 21 -0.56 55.11 -20.77
C ASN A 21 -2.04 55.50 -20.56
N ILE A 22 -2.78 54.77 -19.75
CA ILE A 22 -4.16 55.11 -19.40
C ILE A 22 -4.21 56.47 -18.66
N GLU A 23 -3.31 56.71 -17.74
CA GLU A 23 -3.25 57.99 -16.98
C GLU A 23 -2.87 59.15 -17.89
N ALA A 24 -1.90 58.98 -18.81
CA ALA A 24 -1.49 60.01 -19.77
C ALA A 24 -2.67 60.43 -20.69
N VAL A 25 -3.43 59.48 -21.22
CA VAL A 25 -4.60 59.76 -22.04
C VAL A 25 -5.72 60.44 -21.23
N ARG A 26 -5.95 60.06 -19.98
CA ARG A 26 -6.90 60.74 -19.09
C ARG A 26 -6.50 62.19 -18.79
N ASN A 27 -5.22 62.49 -18.79
CA ASN A 27 -4.68 63.84 -18.57
C ASN A 27 -4.58 64.68 -19.84
N GLY A 28 -5.14 64.16 -20.97
CA GLY A 28 -5.25 64.93 -22.21
C GLY A 28 -4.17 64.69 -23.25
N SER A 29 -3.35 63.64 -23.08
CA SER A 29 -2.42 63.20 -24.15
C SER A 29 -3.22 62.51 -25.26
N GLU A 30 -2.74 62.63 -26.51
CA GLU A 30 -3.31 61.86 -27.64
C GLU A 30 -3.09 60.35 -27.43
N PHE A 31 -4.11 59.54 -27.78
CA PHE A 31 -4.02 58.13 -27.72
C PHE A 31 -3.06 57.60 -28.80
N ASP A 32 -1.94 56.94 -28.39
CA ASP A 32 -0.99 56.35 -29.32
C ASP A 32 -1.39 54.89 -29.62
N PHE A 33 -1.90 54.69 -30.83
CA PHE A 33 -2.32 53.36 -31.30
C PHE A 33 -1.14 52.40 -31.47
N GLN A 34 0.07 52.89 -31.81
CA GLN A 34 1.25 52.07 -31.98
C GLN A 34 1.74 51.50 -30.63
N GLU A 35 1.70 52.31 -29.60
CA GLU A 35 2.06 51.93 -28.26
C GLU A 35 1.08 50.88 -27.66
N TYR A 36 -0.21 51.00 -27.96
CA TYR A 36 -1.24 50.01 -27.62
C TYR A 36 -1.03 48.72 -28.36
N GLU A 37 -0.71 48.74 -29.68
CA GLU A 37 -0.41 47.55 -30.45
C GLU A 37 0.83 46.80 -29.94
N LYS A 38 1.87 47.51 -29.52
CA LYS A 38 3.07 46.94 -28.88
C LYS A 38 2.72 46.22 -27.56
N LEU A 39 1.99 46.89 -26.69
CA LEU A 39 1.53 46.33 -25.41
C LEU A 39 0.72 45.06 -25.60
N THR A 40 -0.21 45.06 -26.57
CA THR A 40 -1.04 43.88 -26.86
C THR A 40 -0.18 42.71 -27.36
N LYS A 41 0.85 42.96 -28.16
CA LYS A 41 1.78 41.91 -28.63
C LYS A 41 2.65 41.36 -27.47
N GLU A 42 3.14 42.22 -26.60
CA GLU A 42 3.93 41.80 -25.44
C GLU A 42 3.09 40.99 -24.47
N TYR A 43 1.85 41.40 -24.18
CA TYR A 43 0.90 40.64 -23.36
C TYR A 43 0.55 39.28 -23.98
N GLY A 44 0.38 39.19 -25.31
CA GLY A 44 0.16 37.94 -26.03
C GLY A 44 1.32 36.96 -25.82
N LYS A 45 2.56 37.42 -25.91
CA LYS A 45 3.75 36.59 -25.67
C LYS A 45 3.78 36.05 -24.21
N LEU A 46 3.51 36.95 -23.25
CA LEU A 46 3.46 36.57 -21.83
C LEU A 46 2.41 35.50 -21.56
N LEU A 47 1.21 35.60 -22.17
CA LEU A 47 0.17 34.58 -22.06
C LEU A 47 0.61 33.23 -22.65
N ASP A 48 1.34 33.21 -23.74
CA ASP A 48 1.85 31.99 -24.34
C ASP A 48 2.95 31.33 -23.49
N GLU A 49 3.82 32.14 -22.87
CA GLU A 49 4.83 31.66 -21.90
C GLU A 49 4.19 31.08 -20.63
N LEU A 50 3.17 31.74 -20.07
CA LEU A 50 2.40 31.21 -18.93
C LEU A 50 1.68 29.91 -19.28
N ARG A 51 1.08 29.80 -20.47
CA ARG A 51 0.45 28.54 -20.91
C ARG A 51 1.47 27.41 -21.02
N LEU A 52 2.63 27.67 -21.60
CA LEU A 52 3.71 26.69 -21.71
C LEU A 52 4.22 26.26 -20.33
N SER A 53 4.44 27.22 -19.42
CA SER A 53 4.86 26.94 -18.05
C SER A 53 3.85 26.06 -17.30
N ASN A 54 2.56 26.37 -17.42
CA ASN A 54 1.50 25.54 -16.82
C ASN A 54 1.47 24.12 -17.41
N MET A 55 1.61 23.97 -18.74
CA MET A 55 1.66 22.64 -19.36
C MET A 55 2.86 21.82 -18.86
N ILE A 56 4.03 22.44 -18.69
CA ILE A 56 5.22 21.77 -18.16
C ILE A 56 4.99 21.37 -16.70
N ALA A 57 4.41 22.25 -15.88
CA ALA A 57 4.12 21.99 -14.48
C ALA A 57 3.15 20.81 -14.32
N ASP A 58 2.07 20.75 -15.12
CA ASP A 58 1.10 19.67 -15.12
C ASP A 58 1.76 18.34 -15.55
N SER A 59 2.57 18.37 -16.62
CA SER A 59 3.30 17.17 -17.08
C SER A 59 4.28 16.65 -16.02
N THR A 60 5.02 17.54 -15.38
CA THR A 60 5.96 17.17 -14.29
C THR A 60 5.24 16.63 -13.08
N ALA A 61 4.07 17.17 -12.73
CA ALA A 61 3.26 16.67 -11.62
C ALA A 61 2.75 15.25 -11.88
N ILE A 62 2.32 14.96 -13.12
CA ILE A 62 1.90 13.61 -13.54
C ILE A 62 3.07 12.63 -13.45
N GLU A 63 4.23 12.98 -14.01
CA GLU A 63 5.44 12.14 -13.97
C GLU A 63 5.91 11.86 -12.52
N LEU A 64 5.88 12.88 -11.66
CA LEU A 64 6.18 12.71 -10.24
C LEU A 64 5.18 11.78 -9.53
N TYR A 65 3.90 11.87 -9.87
CA TYR A 65 2.88 10.99 -9.33
C TYR A 65 3.12 9.54 -9.77
N GLU A 66 3.35 9.29 -11.06
CA GLU A 66 3.63 7.96 -11.61
C GLU A 66 4.89 7.36 -11.00
N ASN A 67 5.98 8.12 -10.90
CA ASN A 67 7.22 7.69 -10.25
C ASN A 67 7.01 7.37 -8.76
N ASN A 68 6.21 8.15 -8.04
CA ASN A 68 5.89 7.88 -6.64
C ASN A 68 5.06 6.60 -6.47
N VAL A 69 4.12 6.32 -7.38
CA VAL A 69 3.35 5.07 -7.38
C VAL A 69 4.27 3.88 -7.64
N GLU A 70 5.12 3.95 -8.66
CA GLU A 70 6.08 2.88 -9.00
C GLU A 70 7.09 2.63 -7.88
N LEU A 71 7.60 3.68 -7.23
CA LEU A 71 8.47 3.57 -6.05
C LEU A 71 7.73 2.96 -4.86
N SER A 72 6.46 3.31 -4.66
CA SER A 72 5.61 2.77 -3.60
C SER A 72 5.39 1.27 -3.78
N ASP A 73 5.10 0.81 -5.00
CA ASP A 73 4.93 -0.61 -5.30
C ASP A 73 6.22 -1.39 -5.04
N LYS A 74 7.37 -0.88 -5.47
CA LYS A 74 8.68 -1.49 -5.19
C LYS A 74 9.00 -1.54 -3.69
N VAL A 75 8.47 -0.60 -2.90
CA VAL A 75 8.70 -0.53 -1.44
C VAL A 75 7.76 -1.43 -0.66
N TYR A 76 6.54 -1.71 -1.15
CA TYR A 76 5.49 -2.40 -0.39
C TYR A 76 5.15 -3.80 -0.88
N ILE A 77 5.61 -4.22 -2.06
CA ILE A 77 5.36 -5.55 -2.61
C ILE A 77 6.55 -6.47 -2.34
N ASP A 78 6.27 -7.72 -2.00
CA ASP A 78 7.27 -8.80 -1.96
C ASP A 78 7.59 -9.28 -3.37
N SER A 79 8.84 -9.16 -3.78
CA SER A 79 9.29 -9.43 -5.16
C SER A 79 9.12 -10.89 -5.59
N LEU A 80 9.10 -11.84 -4.63
CA LEU A 80 8.91 -13.24 -4.94
C LEU A 80 7.44 -13.59 -5.15
N THR A 81 6.58 -13.18 -4.21
CA THR A 81 5.20 -13.66 -4.12
C THR A 81 4.18 -12.73 -4.76
N GLY A 82 4.53 -11.44 -4.99
CA GLY A 82 3.65 -10.43 -5.56
C GLY A 82 2.55 -9.92 -4.60
N ILE A 83 2.52 -10.38 -3.36
CA ILE A 83 1.65 -9.84 -2.30
C ILE A 83 2.38 -8.74 -1.53
N TYR A 84 1.71 -8.10 -0.57
CA TYR A 84 2.35 -7.10 0.26
C TYR A 84 3.51 -7.68 1.07
N ASN A 85 4.51 -6.85 1.37
CA ASN A 85 5.64 -7.21 2.22
C ASN A 85 5.42 -6.78 3.68
N ARG A 86 6.38 -7.14 4.55
CA ARG A 86 6.36 -6.80 5.97
C ARG A 86 6.26 -5.29 6.24
N ARG A 87 6.89 -4.44 5.42
CA ARG A 87 6.84 -2.99 5.59
C ARG A 87 5.44 -2.44 5.42
N PHE A 88 4.73 -2.88 4.36
CA PHE A 88 3.32 -2.52 4.17
C PHE A 88 2.45 -2.94 5.35
N LEU A 89 2.65 -4.17 5.85
CA LEU A 89 1.94 -4.68 7.02
C LEU A 89 2.11 -3.77 8.24
N GLU A 90 3.37 -3.44 8.59
CA GLU A 90 3.67 -2.62 9.77
C GLU A 90 3.07 -1.21 9.66
N ASP A 91 3.17 -0.58 8.50
CA ASP A 91 2.60 0.75 8.25
C ASP A 91 1.07 0.74 8.21
N SER A 92 0.46 -0.32 7.66
CA SER A 92 -0.99 -0.49 7.63
C SER A 92 -1.57 -0.77 9.01
N LEU A 93 -0.93 -1.62 9.81
CA LEU A 93 -1.36 -1.89 11.19
C LEU A 93 -1.33 -0.63 12.06
N LYS A 94 -0.34 0.25 11.91
CA LYS A 94 -0.32 1.55 12.60
C LYS A 94 -1.53 2.40 12.25
N ARG A 95 -1.87 2.51 10.95
CA ARG A 95 -3.02 3.29 10.47
C ARG A 95 -4.34 2.71 10.95
N ILE A 96 -4.50 1.39 10.84
CA ILE A 96 -5.72 0.68 11.27
C ILE A 96 -5.91 0.82 12.78
N SER A 97 -4.86 0.63 13.59
CA SER A 97 -4.92 0.80 15.05
C SER A 97 -5.38 2.19 15.45
N LEU A 98 -4.85 3.24 14.80
CA LEU A 98 -5.28 4.62 15.06
C LEU A 98 -6.73 4.88 14.62
N SER A 99 -7.21 4.23 13.59
CA SER A 99 -8.61 4.31 13.15
C SER A 99 -9.55 3.63 14.15
N LEU A 100 -9.19 2.43 14.60
CA LEU A 100 -9.96 1.68 15.61
C LEU A 100 -10.10 2.44 16.93
N LEU A 101 -9.04 3.11 17.38
CA LEU A 101 -9.08 3.94 18.60
C LEU A 101 -10.04 5.12 18.46
N ARG A 102 -10.24 5.68 17.26
CA ARG A 102 -11.11 6.85 17.03
C ARG A 102 -12.55 6.48 16.76
N SER A 103 -12.80 5.47 15.93
CA SER A 103 -14.13 5.13 15.43
C SER A 103 -14.74 3.89 16.10
N GLY A 104 -13.97 3.20 16.92
CA GLY A 104 -14.36 1.88 17.41
C GLY A 104 -14.23 0.80 16.34
N GLY A 105 -14.53 -0.43 16.72
CA GLY A 105 -14.54 -1.56 15.80
C GLY A 105 -13.66 -2.73 16.28
N VAL A 106 -13.43 -3.65 15.37
CA VAL A 106 -12.72 -4.90 15.60
C VAL A 106 -11.73 -5.15 14.47
N LEU A 107 -10.60 -5.75 14.80
CA LEU A 107 -9.56 -6.18 13.86
C LEU A 107 -9.17 -7.61 14.18
N SER A 108 -9.21 -8.49 13.18
CA SER A 108 -8.62 -9.81 13.31
C SER A 108 -7.32 -9.90 12.54
N LEU A 109 -6.36 -10.64 13.10
CA LEU A 109 -5.04 -10.85 12.53
C LEU A 109 -4.67 -12.33 12.61
N MET A 110 -4.12 -12.85 11.50
CA MET A 110 -3.61 -14.21 11.42
C MET A 110 -2.12 -14.20 11.13
N MET A 111 -1.37 -15.02 11.85
CA MET A 111 -0.01 -15.41 11.47
C MET A 111 -0.07 -16.82 10.91
N ILE A 112 0.46 -17.04 9.72
CA ILE A 112 0.41 -18.30 8.97
C ILE A 112 1.84 -18.74 8.64
N ASP A 113 2.12 -20.02 8.79
CA ASP A 113 3.43 -20.61 8.50
C ASP A 113 3.25 -21.94 7.77
N ILE A 114 4.08 -22.19 6.76
CA ILE A 114 4.06 -23.45 5.99
C ILE A 114 4.73 -24.54 6.81
N ASP A 115 3.96 -25.59 7.09
CA ASP A 115 4.43 -26.72 7.91
C ASP A 115 5.58 -27.46 7.25
N TYR A 116 6.68 -27.60 8.00
CA TYR A 116 7.91 -28.31 7.57
C TYR A 116 8.53 -27.77 6.27
N PHE A 117 8.40 -26.46 5.98
CA PHE A 117 8.89 -25.86 4.74
C PHE A 117 10.41 -26.06 4.53
N LYS A 118 11.20 -26.04 5.60
CA LYS A 118 12.63 -26.37 5.51
C LYS A 118 12.84 -27.76 4.92
N LYS A 119 12.09 -28.80 5.38
CA LYS A 119 12.18 -30.16 4.83
C LYS A 119 11.73 -30.21 3.37
N TYR A 120 10.77 -29.39 3.00
CA TYR A 120 10.36 -29.25 1.61
C TYR A 120 11.53 -28.75 0.74
N ASN A 121 12.16 -27.66 1.14
CA ASN A 121 13.34 -27.11 0.44
C ASN A 121 14.50 -28.11 0.38
N ASP A 122 14.78 -28.81 1.48
CA ASP A 122 15.83 -29.81 1.55
C ASP A 122 15.54 -31.03 0.61
N THR A 123 14.28 -31.27 0.28
CA THR A 123 13.86 -32.40 -0.57
C THR A 123 13.76 -32.03 -2.05
N TYR A 124 13.16 -30.87 -2.35
CA TYR A 124 12.81 -30.47 -3.73
C TYR A 124 13.66 -29.30 -4.25
N GLY A 125 14.45 -28.67 -3.38
CA GLY A 125 15.29 -27.52 -3.71
C GLY A 125 14.58 -26.17 -3.53
N HIS A 126 15.38 -25.11 -3.44
CA HIS A 126 14.88 -23.75 -3.21
C HIS A 126 13.99 -23.22 -4.35
N SER A 127 14.25 -23.64 -5.60
CA SER A 127 13.43 -23.21 -6.73
C SER A 127 11.98 -23.70 -6.62
N ASP A 128 11.78 -24.95 -6.19
CA ASP A 128 10.44 -25.48 -5.95
C ASP A 128 9.81 -24.89 -4.70
N GLY A 129 10.64 -24.55 -3.69
CA GLY A 129 10.22 -23.76 -2.54
C GLY A 129 9.66 -22.39 -2.92
N ASP A 130 10.33 -21.69 -3.85
CA ASP A 130 9.86 -20.39 -4.36
C ASP A 130 8.53 -20.53 -5.11
N VAL A 131 8.36 -21.59 -5.89
CA VAL A 131 7.06 -21.90 -6.55
C VAL A 131 5.99 -22.18 -5.51
N CYS A 132 6.31 -22.97 -4.48
CA CYS A 132 5.39 -23.25 -3.37
C CYS A 132 4.95 -21.96 -2.65
N LEU A 133 5.89 -21.07 -2.32
CA LEU A 133 5.59 -19.78 -1.68
C LEU A 133 4.64 -18.92 -2.52
N LYS A 134 4.86 -18.85 -3.83
CA LYS A 134 3.96 -18.14 -4.77
C LYS A 134 2.55 -18.71 -4.77
N GLU A 135 2.45 -20.05 -4.82
CA GLU A 135 1.15 -20.72 -4.82
C GLU A 135 0.40 -20.51 -3.50
N ILE A 136 1.07 -20.63 -2.36
CA ILE A 136 0.45 -20.39 -1.05
C ILE A 136 0.01 -18.92 -0.92
N ALA A 137 0.83 -17.97 -1.31
CA ALA A 137 0.47 -16.55 -1.33
C ALA A 137 -0.80 -16.29 -2.16
N LYS A 138 -0.88 -16.90 -3.36
CA LYS A 138 -2.04 -16.80 -4.25
C LYS A 138 -3.29 -17.44 -3.65
N ILE A 139 -3.17 -18.59 -3.01
CA ILE A 139 -4.29 -19.27 -2.34
C ILE A 139 -4.83 -18.39 -1.22
N ILE A 140 -3.97 -17.86 -0.37
CA ILE A 140 -4.38 -16.98 0.73
C ILE A 140 -5.07 -15.73 0.17
N GLY A 141 -4.43 -15.04 -0.78
CA GLY A 141 -4.99 -13.82 -1.39
C GLY A 141 -6.36 -14.05 -2.04
N ASN A 142 -6.53 -15.16 -2.77
CA ASN A 142 -7.81 -15.49 -3.40
C ASN A 142 -8.92 -15.90 -2.40
N THR A 143 -8.55 -16.23 -1.17
CA THR A 143 -9.52 -16.55 -0.11
C THR A 143 -10.11 -15.29 0.52
N LEU A 144 -9.40 -14.16 0.43
CA LEU A 144 -9.83 -12.86 0.93
C LEU A 144 -10.74 -12.19 -0.10
N LEU A 145 -11.98 -11.89 0.27
CA LEU A 145 -13.00 -11.40 -0.67
C LEU A 145 -13.33 -9.91 -0.50
N ARG A 146 -12.91 -9.30 0.63
CA ARG A 146 -13.20 -7.89 0.91
C ARG A 146 -12.04 -7.01 0.44
N PRO A 147 -12.30 -5.80 -0.06
CA PRO A 147 -11.24 -4.89 -0.54
C PRO A 147 -10.23 -4.47 0.53
N ASP A 148 -10.68 -4.41 1.80
CA ASP A 148 -9.85 -3.99 2.92
C ASP A 148 -9.06 -5.15 3.56
N ASP A 149 -9.41 -6.42 3.24
CA ASP A 149 -8.66 -7.59 3.69
C ASP A 149 -7.39 -7.74 2.87
N PHE A 150 -6.28 -8.00 3.52
CA PHE A 150 -5.03 -8.21 2.78
C PHE A 150 -4.13 -9.26 3.43
N VAL A 151 -3.23 -9.79 2.61
CA VAL A 151 -2.16 -10.69 3.00
C VAL A 151 -0.80 -10.03 2.73
N ALA A 152 0.13 -10.20 3.65
CA ALA A 152 1.52 -9.80 3.51
C ALA A 152 2.46 -10.97 3.81
N ARG A 153 3.60 -11.02 3.12
CA ARG A 153 4.69 -11.92 3.50
C ARG A 153 5.47 -11.28 4.64
N TYR A 154 5.46 -11.93 5.80
CA TYR A 154 6.15 -11.44 6.99
C TYR A 154 7.67 -11.70 6.91
N GLY A 155 8.07 -12.88 6.41
CA GLY A 155 9.45 -13.27 6.14
C GLY A 155 9.57 -14.78 5.92
N GLY A 156 10.52 -15.23 5.12
CA GLY A 156 10.69 -16.66 4.83
C GLY A 156 9.42 -17.33 4.33
N GLU A 157 8.89 -18.28 5.09
CA GLU A 157 7.66 -19.03 4.85
C GLU A 157 6.44 -18.51 5.64
N GLU A 158 6.57 -17.33 6.26
CA GLU A 158 5.53 -16.76 7.12
C GLU A 158 4.71 -15.70 6.39
N PHE A 159 3.39 -15.77 6.55
CA PHE A 159 2.42 -14.83 6.00
C PHE A 159 1.56 -14.25 7.12
N THR A 160 1.11 -13.01 6.94
CA THR A 160 0.17 -12.35 7.85
C THR A 160 -1.06 -11.93 7.08
N VAL A 161 -2.24 -12.30 7.57
CA VAL A 161 -3.54 -11.83 7.05
C VAL A 161 -4.10 -10.81 8.02
N VAL A 162 -4.59 -9.70 7.50
CA VAL A 162 -5.22 -8.61 8.25
C VAL A 162 -6.65 -8.46 7.76
N LEU A 163 -7.60 -8.51 8.70
CA LEU A 163 -9.04 -8.50 8.45
C LEU A 163 -9.70 -7.36 9.26
N PRO A 164 -9.70 -6.13 8.73
CA PRO A 164 -10.39 -5.02 9.37
C PRO A 164 -11.90 -5.29 9.49
N TYR A 165 -12.50 -4.83 10.59
CA TYR A 165 -13.94 -4.96 10.85
C TYR A 165 -14.47 -6.41 10.78
N THR A 166 -13.62 -7.37 11.10
CA THR A 166 -13.96 -8.80 11.12
C THR A 166 -13.77 -9.34 12.54
N ASP A 167 -14.83 -9.90 13.08
CA ASP A 167 -14.85 -10.52 14.40
C ASP A 167 -14.24 -11.93 14.41
N GLU A 168 -14.17 -12.54 15.60
CA GLU A 168 -13.67 -13.90 15.79
C GLU A 168 -14.32 -14.92 14.84
N ASN A 169 -15.65 -14.93 14.77
CA ASN A 169 -16.37 -15.92 13.96
C ASN A 169 -16.06 -15.78 12.47
N GLY A 170 -16.04 -14.54 11.97
CA GLY A 170 -15.66 -14.25 10.60
C GLY A 170 -14.22 -14.64 10.29
N ALA A 171 -13.30 -14.34 11.20
CA ALA A 171 -11.90 -14.67 11.05
C ALA A 171 -11.65 -16.18 11.12
N CYS A 172 -12.27 -16.91 12.07
CA CYS A 172 -12.20 -18.37 12.13
C CYS A 172 -12.67 -19.03 10.83
N HIS A 173 -13.76 -18.53 10.25
CA HIS A 173 -14.25 -19.02 8.97
C HIS A 173 -13.25 -18.83 7.81
N ILE A 174 -12.59 -17.68 7.77
CA ILE A 174 -11.53 -17.41 6.76
C ILE A 174 -10.33 -18.33 7.01
N ALA A 175 -9.89 -18.50 8.25
CA ALA A 175 -8.80 -19.40 8.61
C ALA A 175 -9.07 -20.85 8.16
N GLU A 176 -10.29 -21.34 8.40
CA GLU A 176 -10.71 -22.68 7.97
C GLU A 176 -10.70 -22.82 6.46
N LYS A 177 -11.21 -21.82 5.73
CA LYS A 177 -11.15 -21.79 4.25
C LYS A 177 -9.72 -21.84 3.73
N ILE A 178 -8.80 -21.05 4.33
CA ILE A 178 -7.39 -21.08 3.94
C ILE A 178 -6.82 -22.50 4.12
N LEU A 179 -7.05 -23.14 5.26
CA LEU A 179 -6.60 -24.51 5.52
C LEU A 179 -7.14 -25.51 4.50
N ILE A 180 -8.42 -25.40 4.13
CA ILE A 180 -9.06 -26.27 3.13
C ILE A 180 -8.42 -26.02 1.75
N ASN A 181 -8.35 -24.77 1.30
CA ASN A 181 -7.85 -24.41 -0.02
C ASN A 181 -6.37 -24.82 -0.21
N VAL A 182 -5.54 -24.68 0.83
CA VAL A 182 -4.15 -25.14 0.80
C VAL A 182 -4.10 -26.66 0.65
N ARG A 183 -4.87 -27.42 1.41
CA ARG A 183 -4.92 -28.89 1.30
C ARG A 183 -5.44 -29.34 -0.07
N GLU A 184 -6.46 -28.70 -0.60
CA GLU A 184 -7.06 -29.02 -1.91
C GLU A 184 -6.10 -28.73 -3.07
N ARG A 185 -5.19 -27.77 -2.93
CA ARG A 185 -4.14 -27.51 -3.93
C ARG A 185 -3.22 -28.71 -4.13
N ASN A 186 -3.12 -29.58 -3.14
CA ASN A 186 -2.46 -30.88 -3.19
C ASN A 186 -0.99 -30.83 -3.66
N ILE A 187 -0.21 -29.87 -3.17
CA ILE A 187 1.22 -29.77 -3.43
C ILE A 187 1.92 -30.90 -2.65
N LEU A 188 2.58 -31.83 -3.35
CA LEU A 188 3.22 -32.98 -2.74
C LEU A 188 4.33 -32.58 -1.76
N HIS A 189 4.36 -33.19 -0.57
CA HIS A 189 5.41 -33.02 0.44
C HIS A 189 5.71 -34.33 1.18
N GLU A 190 6.49 -35.20 0.54
CA GLU A 190 6.76 -36.56 1.02
C GLU A 190 7.46 -36.64 2.39
N LYS A 191 8.19 -35.60 2.77
CA LYS A 191 8.92 -35.55 4.05
C LYS A 191 8.20 -34.79 5.15
N SER A 192 6.98 -34.35 4.93
CA SER A 192 6.17 -33.77 5.99
C SER A 192 5.72 -34.86 6.98
N GLU A 193 5.68 -34.49 8.26
CA GLU A 193 5.22 -35.36 9.34
C GLU A 193 3.72 -35.21 9.63
N VAL A 194 3.03 -34.33 8.89
CA VAL A 194 1.60 -34.04 9.07
C VAL A 194 0.74 -34.72 8.01
N ALA A 195 1.16 -34.58 6.74
CA ALA A 195 0.44 -35.11 5.59
C ALA A 195 1.41 -35.28 4.41
N ASP A 196 1.03 -36.07 3.39
CA ASP A 196 1.80 -36.23 2.15
C ASP A 196 1.85 -34.99 1.24
N ARG A 197 1.37 -33.88 1.73
CA ARG A 197 1.20 -32.59 1.02
C ARG A 197 1.53 -31.40 1.88
N ILE A 198 1.71 -30.24 1.26
CA ILE A 198 1.87 -28.98 1.95
C ILE A 198 0.62 -28.68 2.80
N THR A 199 0.87 -28.31 4.04
CA THR A 199 -0.11 -27.80 4.99
C THR A 199 0.41 -26.50 5.61
N VAL A 200 -0.49 -25.75 6.25
CA VAL A 200 -0.13 -24.55 6.99
C VAL A 200 -0.67 -24.61 8.41
N SER A 201 0.02 -23.97 9.32
CA SER A 201 -0.47 -23.68 10.67
C SER A 201 -0.83 -22.20 10.76
N ILE A 202 -1.91 -21.88 11.48
CA ILE A 202 -2.43 -20.52 11.60
C ILE A 202 -2.59 -20.17 13.08
N GLY A 203 -2.09 -19.02 13.49
CA GLY A 203 -2.42 -18.37 14.76
C GLY A 203 -3.33 -17.19 14.50
N LEU A 204 -4.44 -17.09 15.21
CA LEU A 204 -5.48 -16.10 15.03
C LEU A 204 -5.75 -15.37 16.34
N THR A 205 -5.88 -14.05 16.26
CA THR A 205 -6.36 -13.20 17.36
C THR A 205 -7.31 -12.14 16.85
N THR A 206 -8.23 -11.69 17.72
CA THR A 206 -9.16 -10.59 17.42
C THR A 206 -8.98 -9.50 18.48
N ILE A 207 -8.86 -8.27 18.03
CA ILE A 207 -8.60 -7.09 18.84
C ILE A 207 -9.82 -6.17 18.79
N ASN A 208 -10.32 -5.76 19.94
CA ASN A 208 -11.37 -4.77 20.06
C ASN A 208 -10.79 -3.37 20.35
N SER A 209 -11.50 -2.33 19.96
CA SER A 209 -11.11 -0.92 20.09
C SER A 209 -10.76 -0.45 21.53
N ASN A 210 -11.13 -1.23 22.55
CA ASN A 210 -10.86 -0.90 23.94
C ASN A 210 -9.39 -1.08 24.35
N TYR A 211 -8.56 -1.68 23.49
CA TYR A 211 -7.16 -1.97 23.78
C TYR A 211 -6.24 -1.03 23.01
N SER A 212 -5.59 -0.11 23.73
CA SER A 212 -4.60 0.82 23.18
C SER A 212 -3.21 0.17 23.20
N GLN A 213 -2.90 -0.64 22.20
CA GLN A 213 -1.56 -1.23 22.05
C GLN A 213 -1.03 -1.05 20.61
N SER A 214 0.25 -1.32 20.41
CA SER A 214 0.89 -1.16 19.10
C SER A 214 0.58 -2.34 18.17
N GLY A 215 0.65 -2.11 16.84
CA GLY A 215 0.50 -3.18 15.85
C GLY A 215 1.46 -4.36 16.06
N ASN A 216 2.63 -4.12 16.67
CA ASN A 216 3.58 -5.17 17.02
C ASN A 216 3.06 -6.13 18.11
N ASP A 217 2.22 -5.65 19.02
CA ASP A 217 1.66 -6.50 20.06
C ASP A 217 0.59 -7.44 19.49
N TYR A 218 -0.15 -6.99 18.48
CA TYR A 218 -1.10 -7.82 17.74
C TYR A 218 -0.42 -8.98 17.00
N ILE A 219 0.72 -8.70 16.37
CA ILE A 219 1.54 -9.73 15.71
C ILE A 219 2.03 -10.75 16.71
N LYS A 220 2.53 -10.32 17.88
CA LYS A 220 2.98 -11.24 18.94
C LYS A 220 1.87 -12.18 19.45
N GLN A 221 0.65 -11.69 19.62
CA GLN A 221 -0.48 -12.50 20.03
C GLN A 221 -0.82 -13.58 18.99
N ALA A 222 -0.89 -13.21 17.72
CA ALA A 222 -1.10 -14.17 16.64
C ALA A 222 0.05 -15.19 16.54
N ASP A 223 1.30 -14.77 16.78
CA ASP A 223 2.47 -15.67 16.80
C ASP A 223 2.38 -16.68 17.96
N MET A 224 1.94 -16.25 19.15
CA MET A 224 1.69 -17.18 20.26
C MET A 224 0.62 -18.22 19.91
N ALA A 225 -0.46 -17.82 19.23
CA ALA A 225 -1.48 -18.72 18.73
C ALA A 225 -0.93 -19.68 17.66
N LEU A 226 -0.09 -19.19 16.75
CA LEU A 226 0.59 -20.01 15.74
C LEU A 226 1.50 -21.06 16.38
N TYR A 227 2.25 -20.68 17.40
CA TYR A 227 3.07 -21.62 18.16
C TYR A 227 2.24 -22.76 18.76
N GLN A 228 1.06 -22.44 19.33
CA GLN A 228 0.15 -23.47 19.83
C GLN A 228 -0.39 -24.37 18.70
N SER A 229 -0.72 -23.82 17.53
CA SER A 229 -1.12 -24.61 16.37
C SER A 229 -0.04 -25.62 15.98
N LYS A 230 1.22 -25.18 15.94
CA LYS A 230 2.37 -26.05 15.65
C LYS A 230 2.58 -27.12 16.70
N GLN A 231 2.43 -26.80 17.99
CA GLN A 231 2.55 -27.80 19.09
C GLN A 231 1.42 -28.81 19.09
N ASN A 232 0.21 -28.39 18.76
CA ASN A 232 -0.98 -29.25 18.76
C ASN A 232 -1.10 -30.14 17.52
N GLY A 233 -0.03 -30.30 16.74
CA GLY A 233 0.05 -31.25 15.60
C GLY A 233 -0.08 -30.59 14.25
N ARG A 234 0.04 -29.25 14.12
CA ARG A 234 0.05 -28.50 12.86
C ARG A 234 -1.25 -28.64 12.04
N ASN A 235 -1.27 -28.12 10.80
CA ASN A 235 -2.39 -28.21 9.86
C ASN A 235 -3.73 -27.79 10.47
N ARG A 236 -3.72 -26.70 11.23
CA ARG A 236 -4.86 -26.16 11.99
C ARG A 236 -4.72 -24.68 12.25
N TYR A 237 -5.79 -24.08 12.70
CA TYR A 237 -5.71 -22.77 13.34
C TYR A 237 -5.90 -22.90 14.86
N THR A 238 -5.35 -21.98 15.60
CA THR A 238 -5.62 -21.73 17.04
C THR A 238 -6.02 -20.28 17.18
N TYR A 239 -7.11 -20.04 17.87
CA TYR A 239 -7.56 -18.71 18.26
C TYR A 239 -7.12 -18.42 19.70
N ILE A 240 -6.61 -17.22 19.91
CA ILE A 240 -6.34 -16.69 21.27
C ILE A 240 -7.02 -15.33 21.35
N ASP A 241 -7.85 -15.16 22.39
CA ASP A 241 -8.45 -13.88 22.71
C ASP A 241 -7.37 -12.86 23.08
N TYR A 242 -7.51 -11.65 22.61
CA TYR A 242 -6.58 -10.57 22.96
C TYR A 242 -6.93 -10.06 24.37
N ILE A 243 -6.06 -10.33 25.34
CA ILE A 243 -6.23 -9.95 26.75
C ILE A 243 -5.45 -8.67 27.05
#